data_cda756961eb0bc8aafd078cf2c589ccb
#
_entry.id   cda756961eb0bc8aafd078cf2c589ccb
#
_cell.length_a   1.000
_cell.length_b   1.000
_cell.length_c   1.000
_cell.angle_alpha   90.00
_cell.angle_beta   90.00
_cell.angle_gamma   90.00
#
_symmetry.space_group_name_H-M   'P 1'
#
loop_
_entity.id
_entity.type
_entity.pdbx_description
1 polymer ?
#
loop_
_entity_poly.entity_id
_entity_poly.type
_entity_poly.pdbx_seq_one_letter_code
_entity_poly.pdbx_strand_id
1 'polypeptide(L)'
;MTTDTATAVTSSPEQPSPSTHGPLFRFLFVHEVHDYPSNGKRTGYLGLAVLATIVLYYTYYTQTGVTPNILQGYHMSFSFYVWIVIVSNLIGAFASLPAGKTDKLGRANVIIYGLLVVGLLIAVGVPNVHGKWGFAIVISAVGLVEGAILVATPAMVRDFSPQLGRASAMGFWTVGPVAGSLITSVVATQTLHHFVDFQSQFIISGITAIATFAVCLFFMKDLSAKLRDQLMVSAQDQALVEARARGISTSEVIAATAKPWRQIFKWDLIGSSLGISLFLLVYFAAAGFFTIYFSTVFVNSNGSNFSVSQANGLNAWFWGADAVALIIFGVLSDLLKVRKPFMLVGSVGGIVFLLLFSHQASNAHTPYYHLVVVEIILAAFLSLAYAPWMAGYTEMVEKKNPALVGTGLALWGWVLRLTVGISFIFLPVVIHAVNPVVNNQPLATQTIPGTNTNAQSFLSEHPASVAFATDHAAFLAVLNEPKNVPVVSALAADPSAANIAAAAKALGPVNLAMVVKYQTQLKTLVVPYSKELNYLSANQAQLTALQNGVKQSPKEWQNWFWVCIAGMVLFIPTVFLNRGRWSPKRAREDQAKHDADVARELGELVGAKA
;
A
#
# COMPACT_ATOMS: atom_id res chain seq x y z
N MET A 1 40.89 -46.32 50.45
CA MET A 1 41.93 -45.38 50.02
C MET A 1 42.01 -45.38 48.53
N THR A 2 41.41 -44.38 47.92
CA THR A 2 41.82 -43.74 46.67
C THR A 2 40.83 -42.56 46.47
N THR A 3 41.35 -41.40 46.74
CA THR A 3 40.73 -40.08 46.59
C THR A 3 40.86 -39.69 45.14
N ASP A 4 39.70 -39.59 44.42
CA ASP A 4 39.63 -38.93 43.13
C ASP A 4 39.31 -37.44 43.33
N THR A 5 40.33 -36.63 43.14
CA THR A 5 40.28 -35.19 43.11
C THR A 5 39.65 -34.74 41.74
N ALA A 6 38.41 -34.30 41.77
CA ALA A 6 37.79 -33.62 40.64
C ALA A 6 38.48 -32.26 40.41
N THR A 7 39.31 -32.17 39.40
CA THR A 7 39.90 -30.93 38.89
C THR A 7 38.78 -30.10 38.22
N ALA A 8 38.38 -29.03 38.90
CA ALA A 8 37.55 -28.00 38.30
C ALA A 8 38.32 -27.31 37.16
N VAL A 9 37.93 -27.61 35.92
CA VAL A 9 38.40 -26.88 34.74
C VAL A 9 37.72 -25.52 34.73
N THR A 10 38.41 -24.54 35.32
CA THR A 10 38.09 -23.12 35.08
C THR A 10 38.49 -22.78 33.64
N SER A 11 37.56 -22.91 32.70
CA SER A 11 37.75 -22.36 31.37
C SER A 11 37.72 -20.84 31.48
N SER A 12 38.89 -20.22 31.38
CA SER A 12 39.03 -18.78 31.13
C SER A 12 38.16 -18.39 29.92
N PRO A 13 37.49 -17.26 29.94
CA PRO A 13 36.75 -16.81 28.76
C PRO A 13 37.72 -16.66 27.58
N GLU A 14 37.53 -17.47 26.56
CA GLU A 14 38.27 -17.40 25.31
C GLU A 14 38.13 -15.98 24.76
N GLN A 15 39.24 -15.21 24.83
CA GLN A 15 39.28 -13.89 24.18
C GLN A 15 39.02 -14.09 22.67
N PRO A 16 38.14 -13.32 22.06
CA PRO A 16 37.91 -13.43 20.64
C PRO A 16 39.22 -13.20 19.90
N SER A 17 39.61 -14.14 19.06
CA SER A 17 40.79 -14.05 18.20
C SER A 17 40.77 -12.71 17.43
N PRO A 18 41.89 -11.96 17.37
CA PRO A 18 41.94 -10.69 16.68
C PRO A 18 41.52 -10.92 15.21
N SER A 19 40.40 -10.32 14.79
CA SER A 19 39.93 -10.44 13.43
C SER A 19 40.98 -9.90 12.44
N THR A 20 41.37 -10.71 11.47
CA THR A 20 42.34 -10.41 10.40
C THR A 20 41.88 -9.27 9.43
N HIS A 21 40.73 -8.69 9.69
CA HIS A 21 40.14 -7.68 8.81
C HIS A 21 40.52 -6.26 9.20
N GLY A 22 40.88 -5.44 8.20
CA GLY A 22 41.24 -4.02 8.37
C GLY A 22 40.12 -3.17 8.97
N PRO A 23 40.44 -1.98 9.53
CA PRO A 23 39.48 -1.13 10.24
C PRO A 23 38.28 -0.70 9.37
N LEU A 24 38.49 -0.45 8.07
CA LEU A 24 37.42 -0.10 7.11
C LEU A 24 36.43 -1.25 6.91
N PHE A 25 36.93 -2.49 6.77
CA PHE A 25 36.07 -3.66 6.64
C PHE A 25 35.23 -3.87 7.90
N ARG A 26 35.83 -3.69 9.07
CA ARG A 26 35.13 -3.80 10.37
C ARG A 26 34.02 -2.74 10.48
N PHE A 27 34.29 -1.51 10.09
CA PHE A 27 33.29 -0.43 10.08
C PHE A 27 32.13 -0.73 9.15
N LEU A 28 32.40 -1.23 7.93
CA LEU A 28 31.37 -1.45 6.94
C LEU A 28 30.55 -2.73 7.18
N PHE A 29 31.16 -3.81 7.68
CA PHE A 29 30.50 -5.13 7.67
C PHE A 29 30.34 -5.78 9.04
N VAL A 30 31.01 -5.29 10.09
CA VAL A 30 30.96 -5.87 11.43
C VAL A 30 30.10 -5.00 12.34
N HIS A 31 28.80 -5.28 12.37
CA HIS A 31 27.82 -4.56 13.15
C HIS A 31 27.32 -5.35 14.37
N GLU A 32 28.16 -6.26 14.90
CA GLU A 32 27.77 -7.15 16.00
C GLU A 32 28.09 -6.57 17.39
N VAL A 33 27.20 -6.84 18.36
CA VAL A 33 27.44 -6.64 19.78
C VAL A 33 27.52 -7.99 20.47
N HIS A 34 28.51 -8.12 21.37
CA HIS A 34 28.80 -9.38 22.07
C HIS A 34 28.17 -9.43 23.46
N ASP A 35 27.82 -8.28 24.02
CA ASP A 35 27.13 -8.15 25.31
C ASP A 35 25.72 -7.60 25.09
N TYR A 36 24.76 -8.03 25.92
CA TYR A 36 23.38 -7.56 25.79
C TYR A 36 23.28 -6.07 26.16
N PRO A 37 22.84 -5.20 25.26
CA PRO A 37 22.96 -3.77 25.46
C PRO A 37 21.98 -3.24 26.53
N SER A 38 22.33 -2.10 27.13
CA SER A 38 21.50 -1.40 28.11
C SER A 38 20.16 -0.96 27.49
N ASN A 39 19.16 -0.68 28.32
CA ASN A 39 17.80 -0.32 27.90
C ASN A 39 17.77 0.81 26.86
N GLY A 40 18.55 1.89 27.07
CA GLY A 40 18.60 3.01 26.14
C GLY A 40 19.14 2.63 24.76
N LYS A 41 20.22 1.84 24.72
CA LYS A 41 20.80 1.35 23.45
C LYS A 41 19.84 0.40 22.73
N ARG A 42 19.14 -0.48 23.46
CA ARG A 42 18.12 -1.38 22.89
C ARG A 42 16.98 -0.61 22.26
N THR A 43 16.45 0.39 22.97
CA THR A 43 15.41 1.26 22.42
C THR A 43 15.88 1.98 21.16
N GLY A 44 17.13 2.42 21.12
CA GLY A 44 17.74 3.01 19.92
C GLY A 44 17.79 2.04 18.73
N TYR A 45 18.28 0.80 18.94
CA TYR A 45 18.32 -0.22 17.88
C TYR A 45 16.92 -0.63 17.40
N LEU A 46 15.96 -0.72 18.33
CA LEU A 46 14.56 -0.97 18.04
C LEU A 46 13.95 0.16 17.19
N GLY A 47 14.21 1.41 17.57
CA GLY A 47 13.80 2.60 16.83
C GLY A 47 14.36 2.63 15.41
N LEU A 48 15.64 2.25 15.23
CA LEU A 48 16.26 2.15 13.90
C LEU A 48 15.63 1.06 13.04
N ALA A 49 15.30 -0.10 13.61
CA ALA A 49 14.63 -1.17 12.88
C ALA A 49 13.21 -0.77 12.44
N VAL A 50 12.48 -0.05 13.30
CA VAL A 50 11.15 0.49 12.97
C VAL A 50 11.27 1.59 11.90
N LEU A 51 12.22 2.51 12.04
CA LEU A 51 12.49 3.57 11.06
C LEU A 51 12.83 2.96 9.68
N ALA A 52 13.72 1.96 9.65
CA ALA A 52 14.07 1.25 8.43
C ALA A 52 12.84 0.62 7.76
N THR A 53 11.93 0.04 8.58
CA THR A 53 10.67 -0.54 8.08
C THR A 53 9.74 0.53 7.51
N ILE A 54 9.58 1.66 8.19
CA ILE A 54 8.75 2.79 7.72
C ILE A 54 9.28 3.32 6.39
N VAL A 55 10.59 3.56 6.30
CA VAL A 55 11.22 4.09 5.08
C VAL A 55 11.14 3.08 3.93
N LEU A 56 11.27 1.79 4.22
CA LEU A 56 11.08 0.73 3.23
C LEU A 56 9.66 0.76 2.64
N TYR A 57 8.64 0.83 3.48
CA TYR A 57 7.25 0.95 3.02
C TYR A 57 6.99 2.28 2.32
N TYR A 58 7.60 3.39 2.75
CA TYR A 58 7.53 4.66 2.05
C TYR A 58 8.05 4.53 0.61
N THR A 59 9.24 3.95 0.41
CA THR A 59 9.81 3.74 -0.93
C THR A 59 8.95 2.81 -1.79
N TYR A 60 8.39 1.76 -1.20
CA TYR A 60 7.51 0.83 -1.91
C TYR A 60 6.19 1.47 -2.33
N TYR A 61 5.54 2.24 -1.45
CA TYR A 61 4.26 2.88 -1.74
C TYR A 61 4.38 4.18 -2.54
N THR A 62 5.58 4.72 -2.77
CA THR A 62 5.77 5.91 -3.61
C THR A 62 5.11 5.76 -4.98
N GLN A 63 5.18 4.58 -5.60
CA GLN A 63 4.51 4.31 -6.88
C GLN A 63 2.99 4.46 -6.80
N THR A 64 2.37 4.13 -5.67
CA THR A 64 0.90 4.20 -5.53
C THR A 64 0.43 5.65 -5.40
N GLY A 65 1.25 6.52 -4.82
CA GLY A 65 0.98 7.96 -4.71
C GLY A 65 0.97 8.70 -6.05
N VAL A 66 1.60 8.14 -7.09
CA VAL A 66 1.69 8.76 -8.42
C VAL A 66 1.24 7.82 -9.55
N THR A 67 0.39 6.85 -9.22
CA THR A 67 -0.10 5.85 -10.20
C THR A 67 -0.64 6.47 -11.50
N PRO A 68 -1.51 7.52 -11.48
CA PRO A 68 -2.01 8.11 -12.73
C PRO A 68 -0.86 8.61 -13.63
N ASN A 69 0.13 9.27 -13.04
CA ASN A 69 1.29 9.80 -13.77
C ASN A 69 2.20 8.67 -14.33
N ILE A 70 2.35 7.56 -13.58
CA ILE A 70 3.08 6.37 -14.03
C ILE A 70 2.41 5.76 -15.27
N LEU A 71 1.09 5.60 -15.25
CA LEU A 71 0.34 5.04 -16.38
C LEU A 71 0.55 5.90 -17.64
N GLN A 72 0.46 7.22 -17.50
CA GLN A 72 0.70 8.16 -18.61
C GLN A 72 2.15 8.18 -19.05
N GLY A 73 3.09 8.37 -18.11
CA GLY A 73 4.52 8.57 -18.40
C GLY A 73 5.19 7.36 -19.05
N TYR A 74 4.80 6.14 -18.65
CA TYR A 74 5.33 4.90 -19.23
C TYR A 74 4.40 4.26 -20.26
N HIS A 75 3.31 4.92 -20.66
CA HIS A 75 2.34 4.42 -21.64
C HIS A 75 1.87 3.00 -21.33
N MET A 76 1.51 2.75 -20.07
CA MET A 76 1.07 1.43 -19.64
C MET A 76 -0.42 1.40 -19.26
N SER A 77 -1.06 0.24 -19.46
CA SER A 77 -2.43 0.04 -19.00
C SER A 77 -2.49 -0.18 -17.48
N PHE A 78 -3.64 0.12 -16.87
CA PHE A 78 -3.90 -0.17 -15.48
C PHE A 78 -3.73 -1.66 -15.15
N SER A 79 -4.20 -2.54 -16.04
CA SER A 79 -4.01 -4.00 -15.88
C SER A 79 -2.53 -4.36 -15.80
N PHE A 80 -1.68 -3.79 -16.67
CA PHE A 80 -0.24 -4.07 -16.65
C PHE A 80 0.40 -3.59 -15.34
N TYR A 81 0.00 -2.41 -14.85
CA TYR A 81 0.46 -1.90 -13.55
C TYR A 81 0.05 -2.81 -12.39
N VAL A 82 -1.21 -3.28 -12.36
CA VAL A 82 -1.66 -4.23 -11.34
C VAL A 82 -0.84 -5.53 -11.38
N TRP A 83 -0.52 -6.03 -12.58
CA TRP A 83 0.37 -7.18 -12.72
C TRP A 83 1.79 -6.92 -12.18
N ILE A 84 2.35 -5.72 -12.39
CA ILE A 84 3.65 -5.34 -11.77
C ILE A 84 3.56 -5.45 -10.25
N VAL A 85 2.50 -4.91 -9.64
CA VAL A 85 2.28 -4.96 -8.19
C VAL A 85 2.18 -6.41 -7.70
N ILE A 86 1.41 -7.26 -8.38
CA ILE A 86 1.26 -8.69 -8.02
C ILE A 86 2.61 -9.41 -8.12
N VAL A 87 3.29 -9.28 -9.25
CA VAL A 87 4.57 -9.98 -9.51
C VAL A 87 5.65 -9.52 -8.53
N SER A 88 5.77 -8.21 -8.29
CA SER A 88 6.72 -7.66 -7.31
C SER A 88 6.48 -8.22 -5.90
N ASN A 89 5.21 -8.28 -5.46
CA ASN A 89 4.84 -8.88 -4.18
C ASN A 89 5.17 -10.38 -4.11
N LEU A 90 4.92 -11.14 -5.18
CA LEU A 90 5.27 -12.56 -5.24
C LEU A 90 6.78 -12.78 -5.19
N ILE A 91 7.56 -12.00 -5.95
CA ILE A 91 9.03 -12.03 -5.92
C ILE A 91 9.52 -11.75 -4.49
N GLY A 92 8.97 -10.73 -3.82
CA GLY A 92 9.28 -10.42 -2.43
C GLY A 92 8.92 -11.57 -1.47
N ALA A 93 7.78 -12.24 -1.68
CA ALA A 93 7.39 -13.41 -0.91
C ALA A 93 8.40 -14.57 -1.08
N PHE A 94 8.84 -14.85 -2.30
CA PHE A 94 9.87 -15.85 -2.56
C PHE A 94 11.24 -15.45 -2.00
N ALA A 95 11.62 -14.18 -2.07
CA ALA A 95 12.86 -13.66 -1.48
C ALA A 95 12.92 -13.82 0.04
N SER A 96 11.77 -13.86 0.70
CA SER A 96 11.68 -14.07 2.15
C SER A 96 11.99 -15.53 2.58
N LEU A 97 11.86 -16.52 1.69
CA LEU A 97 12.07 -17.94 2.02
C LEU A 97 13.54 -18.28 2.38
N PRO A 98 14.57 -17.82 1.61
CA PRO A 98 15.97 -18.04 1.98
C PRO A 98 16.45 -17.14 3.10
N ALA A 99 15.59 -16.31 3.66
CA ALA A 99 15.95 -15.33 4.69
C ALA A 99 16.44 -15.96 6.02
N GLY A 100 16.22 -17.26 6.26
CA GLY A 100 16.95 -17.99 7.31
C GLY A 100 18.47 -17.97 7.12
N LYS A 101 18.97 -17.70 5.90
CA LYS A 101 20.39 -17.46 5.63
C LYS A 101 20.84 -16.05 5.98
N THR A 102 19.92 -15.12 6.22
CA THR A 102 20.24 -13.74 6.63
C THR A 102 20.91 -13.72 8.02
N ASP A 103 20.66 -14.72 8.84
CA ASP A 103 21.36 -14.90 10.12
C ASP A 103 22.87 -15.09 9.96
N LYS A 104 23.33 -15.63 8.82
CA LYS A 104 24.75 -15.78 8.49
C LYS A 104 25.37 -14.50 7.93
N LEU A 105 24.60 -13.64 7.28
CA LEU A 105 25.05 -12.36 6.73
C LEU A 105 25.02 -11.24 7.77
N GLY A 106 24.35 -11.45 8.92
CA GLY A 106 24.01 -10.43 9.90
C GLY A 106 22.74 -9.65 9.51
N ARG A 107 21.79 -9.57 10.43
CA ARG A 107 20.50 -8.91 10.16
C ARG A 107 20.67 -7.41 9.92
N ALA A 108 21.57 -6.77 10.68
CA ALA A 108 21.91 -5.37 10.48
C ALA A 108 22.45 -5.11 9.06
N ASN A 109 23.35 -5.94 8.55
CA ASN A 109 23.90 -5.80 7.20
C ASN A 109 22.83 -5.93 6.12
N VAL A 110 21.89 -6.87 6.26
CA VAL A 110 20.78 -7.03 5.31
C VAL A 110 19.91 -5.79 5.27
N ILE A 111 19.59 -5.18 6.41
CA ILE A 111 18.80 -3.95 6.49
C ILE A 111 19.58 -2.77 5.91
N ILE A 112 20.83 -2.57 6.34
CA ILE A 112 21.69 -1.46 5.94
C ILE A 112 21.88 -1.46 4.41
N TYR A 113 22.44 -2.54 3.86
CA TYR A 113 22.72 -2.60 2.43
C TYR A 113 21.46 -2.77 1.57
N GLY A 114 20.43 -3.40 2.12
CA GLY A 114 19.13 -3.45 1.46
C GLY A 114 18.53 -2.06 1.26
N LEU A 115 18.59 -1.17 2.27
CA LEU A 115 18.14 0.23 2.14
C LEU A 115 18.95 1.00 1.10
N LEU A 116 20.27 0.79 1.02
CA LEU A 116 21.10 1.39 -0.03
C LEU A 116 20.66 0.95 -1.42
N VAL A 117 20.50 -0.36 -1.62
CA VAL A 117 20.10 -0.92 -2.92
C VAL A 117 18.69 -0.44 -3.31
N VAL A 118 17.73 -0.49 -2.40
CA VAL A 118 16.38 0.05 -2.65
C VAL A 118 16.43 1.54 -2.96
N GLY A 119 17.18 2.31 -2.16
CA GLY A 119 17.35 3.74 -2.37
C GLY A 119 17.92 4.08 -3.76
N LEU A 120 18.95 3.35 -4.21
CA LEU A 120 19.53 3.53 -5.54
C LEU A 120 18.57 3.10 -6.67
N LEU A 121 17.90 1.95 -6.53
CA LEU A 121 16.91 1.50 -7.51
C LEU A 121 15.76 2.49 -7.66
N ILE A 122 15.31 3.08 -6.57
CA ILE A 122 14.21 4.04 -6.56
C ILE A 122 14.67 5.43 -7.01
N ALA A 123 15.76 5.99 -6.46
CA ALA A 123 16.22 7.34 -6.78
C ALA A 123 16.84 7.46 -8.17
N VAL A 124 17.53 6.43 -8.62
CA VAL A 124 18.27 6.45 -9.88
C VAL A 124 17.65 5.50 -10.91
N GLY A 125 17.29 4.28 -10.50
CA GLY A 125 16.73 3.27 -11.39
C GLY A 125 15.45 3.76 -12.06
N VAL A 126 14.41 4.06 -11.27
CA VAL A 126 13.08 4.45 -11.80
C VAL A 126 13.13 5.68 -12.71
N PRO A 127 13.81 6.81 -12.36
CA PRO A 127 13.83 7.98 -13.24
C PRO A 127 14.56 7.77 -14.58
N ASN A 128 15.51 6.82 -14.64
CA ASN A 128 16.32 6.59 -15.83
C ASN A 128 15.82 5.45 -16.72
N VAL A 129 14.82 4.68 -16.32
CA VAL A 129 14.25 3.65 -17.19
C VAL A 129 13.20 4.21 -18.14
N HIS A 130 13.16 3.64 -19.34
CA HIS A 130 12.22 4.02 -20.37
C HIS A 130 11.19 2.91 -20.60
N GLY A 131 9.92 3.30 -20.60
CA GLY A 131 8.80 2.42 -20.90
C GLY A 131 8.44 1.42 -19.78
N LYS A 132 7.31 0.77 -19.97
CA LYS A 132 6.66 -0.09 -18.98
C LYS A 132 7.48 -1.30 -18.50
N TRP A 133 8.29 -1.90 -19.36
CA TRP A 133 9.10 -3.05 -18.99
C TRP A 133 10.30 -2.68 -18.13
N GLY A 134 10.94 -1.54 -18.40
CA GLY A 134 12.01 -1.02 -17.54
C GLY A 134 11.50 -0.74 -16.13
N PHE A 135 10.35 -0.08 -16.02
CA PHE A 135 9.69 0.15 -14.73
C PHE A 135 9.37 -1.17 -14.02
N ALA A 136 8.77 -2.15 -14.73
CA ALA A 136 8.44 -3.46 -14.17
C ALA A 136 9.66 -4.19 -13.59
N ILE A 137 10.79 -4.17 -14.30
CA ILE A 137 12.04 -4.80 -13.85
C ILE A 137 12.57 -4.13 -12.58
N VAL A 138 12.62 -2.80 -12.54
CA VAL A 138 13.14 -2.07 -11.37
C VAL A 138 12.25 -2.30 -10.15
N ILE A 139 10.92 -2.19 -10.28
CA ILE A 139 9.99 -2.42 -9.16
C ILE A 139 10.04 -3.89 -8.69
N SER A 140 10.22 -4.84 -9.59
CA SER A 140 10.40 -6.25 -9.23
C SER A 140 11.72 -6.48 -8.46
N ALA A 141 12.80 -5.78 -8.85
CA ALA A 141 14.07 -5.82 -8.12
C ALA A 141 13.95 -5.18 -6.72
N VAL A 142 13.19 -4.08 -6.60
CA VAL A 142 12.86 -3.48 -5.30
C VAL A 142 12.10 -4.49 -4.43
N GLY A 143 11.07 -5.17 -4.97
CA GLY A 143 10.30 -6.19 -4.26
C GLY A 143 11.17 -7.37 -3.77
N LEU A 144 12.17 -7.77 -4.55
CA LEU A 144 13.14 -8.82 -4.15
C LEU A 144 13.92 -8.41 -2.89
N VAL A 145 14.48 -7.20 -2.89
CA VAL A 145 15.28 -6.69 -1.77
C VAL A 145 14.42 -6.42 -0.55
N GLU A 146 13.22 -5.85 -0.77
CA GLU A 146 12.23 -5.61 0.27
C GLU A 146 11.86 -6.90 1.00
N GLY A 147 11.62 -7.99 0.28
CA GLY A 147 11.30 -9.29 0.87
C GLY A 147 12.36 -9.78 1.86
N ALA A 148 13.64 -9.52 1.61
CA ALA A 148 14.72 -9.86 2.52
C ALA A 148 14.74 -8.96 3.78
N ILE A 149 14.56 -7.64 3.61
CA ILE A 149 14.54 -6.67 4.71
C ILE A 149 13.35 -6.92 5.65
N LEU A 150 12.16 -7.23 5.10
CA LEU A 150 10.95 -7.50 5.87
C LEU A 150 11.03 -8.76 6.74
N VAL A 151 12.01 -9.63 6.53
CA VAL A 151 12.31 -10.74 7.44
C VAL A 151 13.35 -10.33 8.50
N ALA A 152 14.33 -9.53 8.12
CA ALA A 152 15.39 -9.10 9.02
C ALA A 152 14.90 -8.12 10.10
N THR A 153 14.00 -7.17 9.74
CA THR A 153 13.52 -6.14 10.67
C THR A 153 12.72 -6.69 11.86
N PRO A 154 11.68 -7.54 11.71
CA PRO A 154 10.96 -8.08 12.87
C PRO A 154 11.82 -9.04 13.69
N ALA A 155 12.75 -9.75 13.05
CA ALA A 155 13.70 -10.58 13.77
C ALA A 155 14.61 -9.73 14.67
N MET A 156 15.09 -8.57 14.19
CA MET A 156 15.88 -7.62 14.96
C MET A 156 15.06 -6.98 16.09
N VAL A 157 13.82 -6.59 15.82
CA VAL A 157 12.89 -6.09 16.84
C VAL A 157 12.73 -7.11 17.96
N ARG A 158 12.55 -8.38 17.63
CA ARG A 158 12.46 -9.47 18.60
C ARG A 158 13.72 -9.61 19.47
N ASP A 159 14.90 -9.48 18.89
CA ASP A 159 16.17 -9.67 19.58
C ASP A 159 16.45 -8.58 20.62
N PHE A 160 16.05 -7.35 20.34
CA PHE A 160 16.23 -6.21 21.25
C PHE A 160 15.05 -5.95 22.19
N SER A 161 13.93 -6.66 22.01
CA SER A 161 12.77 -6.52 22.91
C SER A 161 12.90 -7.45 24.09
N PRO A 162 12.71 -6.96 25.34
CA PRO A 162 12.55 -7.84 26.49
C PRO A 162 11.30 -8.70 26.31
N GLN A 163 11.29 -9.88 26.89
CA GLN A 163 10.15 -10.79 26.72
C GLN A 163 8.81 -10.17 27.17
N LEU A 164 8.83 -9.38 28.26
CA LEU A 164 7.70 -8.61 28.81
C LEU A 164 7.37 -7.33 28.00
N GLY A 165 7.89 -7.09 26.86
CA GLY A 165 7.60 -5.93 25.99
C GLY A 165 7.57 -6.29 24.52
N ARG A 166 7.74 -7.57 24.20
CA ARG A 166 7.85 -8.06 22.83
C ARG A 166 6.60 -7.81 22.00
N ALA A 167 5.41 -7.97 22.60
CA ALA A 167 4.15 -7.71 21.92
C ALA A 167 4.02 -6.22 21.53
N SER A 168 4.36 -5.31 22.44
CA SER A 168 4.35 -3.87 22.16
C SER A 168 5.38 -3.48 21.09
N ALA A 169 6.59 -4.05 21.15
CA ALA A 169 7.63 -3.78 20.15
C ALA A 169 7.24 -4.29 18.75
N MET A 170 6.62 -5.46 18.67
CA MET A 170 6.05 -5.98 17.41
C MET A 170 4.88 -5.15 16.94
N GLY A 171 4.05 -4.62 17.85
CA GLY A 171 3.00 -3.66 17.54
C GLY A 171 3.55 -2.39 16.88
N PHE A 172 4.63 -1.82 17.41
CA PHE A 172 5.32 -0.68 16.77
C PHE A 172 5.87 -1.03 15.38
N TRP A 173 6.39 -2.23 15.19
CA TRP A 173 6.84 -2.67 13.87
C TRP A 173 5.68 -2.75 12.86
N THR A 174 4.50 -3.22 13.28
CA THR A 174 3.32 -3.31 12.40
C THR A 174 2.73 -1.96 12.00
N VAL A 175 3.11 -0.87 12.67
CA VAL A 175 2.78 0.51 12.24
C VAL A 175 3.55 0.89 10.95
N GLY A 176 4.62 0.16 10.60
CA GLY A 176 5.46 0.45 9.43
C GLY A 176 4.68 0.68 8.12
N PRO A 177 3.82 -0.24 7.69
CA PRO A 177 3.01 -0.06 6.47
C PRO A 177 2.10 1.18 6.51
N VAL A 178 1.43 1.42 7.63
CA VAL A 178 0.52 2.57 7.82
C VAL A 178 1.29 3.88 7.78
N ALA A 179 2.39 3.96 8.52
CA ALA A 179 3.27 5.13 8.52
C ALA A 179 3.92 5.37 7.16
N GLY A 180 4.34 4.31 6.46
CA GLY A 180 4.89 4.40 5.10
C GLY A 180 3.86 4.97 4.11
N SER A 181 2.62 4.48 4.14
CA SER A 181 1.52 5.00 3.32
C SER A 181 1.19 6.45 3.66
N LEU A 182 1.15 6.80 4.94
CA LEU A 182 0.92 8.18 5.40
C LEU A 182 2.01 9.12 4.88
N ILE A 183 3.29 8.75 5.03
CA ILE A 183 4.42 9.57 4.55
C ILE A 183 4.35 9.73 3.04
N THR A 184 4.09 8.65 2.29
CA THR A 184 3.89 8.72 0.83
C THR A 184 2.83 9.76 0.47
N SER A 185 1.67 9.67 1.12
CA SER A 185 0.54 10.56 0.83
C SER A 185 0.82 12.01 1.21
N VAL A 186 1.41 12.25 2.37
CA VAL A 186 1.77 13.61 2.84
C VAL A 186 2.85 14.23 1.93
N VAL A 187 3.91 13.49 1.63
CA VAL A 187 5.00 13.99 0.77
C VAL A 187 4.47 14.29 -0.63
N ALA A 188 3.71 13.39 -1.24
CA ALA A 188 3.12 13.62 -2.55
C ALA A 188 2.17 14.82 -2.56
N THR A 189 1.33 14.99 -1.51
CA THR A 189 0.44 16.14 -1.39
C THR A 189 1.21 17.46 -1.37
N GLN A 190 2.31 17.54 -0.63
CA GLN A 190 3.06 18.78 -0.44
C GLN A 190 4.02 19.08 -1.60
N THR A 191 4.60 18.05 -2.22
CA THR A 191 5.70 18.25 -3.17
C THR A 191 5.26 18.25 -4.64
N LEU A 192 4.15 17.60 -5.01
CA LEU A 192 3.66 17.60 -6.40
C LEU A 192 3.20 18.97 -6.91
N HIS A 193 2.96 19.93 -6.03
CA HIS A 193 2.69 21.32 -6.41
C HIS A 193 3.95 22.05 -6.89
N HIS A 194 5.13 21.64 -6.41
CA HIS A 194 6.41 22.28 -6.71
C HIS A 194 7.18 21.50 -7.79
N PHE A 195 7.05 20.18 -7.79
CA PHE A 195 7.74 19.30 -8.72
C PHE A 195 6.70 18.57 -9.58
N VAL A 196 6.50 19.07 -10.80
CA VAL A 196 5.47 18.55 -11.72
C VAL A 196 5.78 17.12 -12.17
N ASP A 197 7.06 16.78 -12.31
CA ASP A 197 7.48 15.45 -12.75
C ASP A 197 7.33 14.42 -11.62
N PHE A 198 6.56 13.37 -11.88
CA PHE A 198 6.31 12.31 -10.90
C PHE A 198 7.59 11.56 -10.47
N GLN A 199 8.65 11.58 -11.30
CA GLN A 199 9.97 11.04 -10.97
C GLN A 199 10.56 11.67 -9.71
N SER A 200 10.22 12.93 -9.41
CA SER A 200 10.63 13.64 -8.19
C SER A 200 10.25 12.86 -6.92
N GLN A 201 9.09 12.20 -6.91
CA GLN A 201 8.63 11.43 -5.76
C GLN A 201 9.52 10.20 -5.50
N PHE A 202 9.97 9.55 -6.57
CA PHE A 202 10.94 8.45 -6.48
C PHE A 202 12.31 8.93 -6.03
N ILE A 203 12.77 10.09 -6.53
CA ILE A 203 14.04 10.70 -6.09
C ILE A 203 13.98 11.04 -4.61
N ILE A 204 12.91 11.71 -4.14
CA ILE A 204 12.74 12.08 -2.73
C ILE A 204 12.72 10.85 -1.82
N SER A 205 11.92 9.84 -2.16
CA SER A 205 11.81 8.63 -1.35
C SER A 205 13.10 7.80 -1.37
N GLY A 206 13.77 7.70 -2.51
CA GLY A 206 15.05 6.99 -2.64
C GLY A 206 16.20 7.70 -1.90
N ILE A 207 16.26 9.04 -1.94
CA ILE A 207 17.23 9.81 -1.13
C ILE A 207 16.94 9.60 0.37
N THR A 208 15.68 9.54 0.77
CA THR A 208 15.30 9.24 2.16
C THR A 208 15.81 7.86 2.59
N ALA A 209 15.72 6.85 1.71
CA ALA A 209 16.26 5.52 1.98
C ALA A 209 17.79 5.53 2.07
N ILE A 210 18.49 6.26 1.20
CA ILE A 210 19.94 6.41 1.24
C ILE A 210 20.38 7.16 2.51
N ALA A 211 19.67 8.19 2.92
CA ALA A 211 19.92 8.90 4.18
C ALA A 211 19.73 7.95 5.38
N THR A 212 18.67 7.15 5.37
CA THR A 212 18.39 6.15 6.40
C THR A 212 19.46 5.04 6.40
N PHE A 213 19.92 4.60 5.22
CA PHE A 213 21.09 3.71 5.12
C PHE A 213 22.30 4.31 5.85
N ALA A 214 22.63 5.58 5.62
CA ALA A 214 23.76 6.22 6.28
C ALA A 214 23.59 6.23 7.81
N VAL A 215 22.42 6.60 8.31
CA VAL A 215 22.11 6.56 9.75
C VAL A 215 22.25 5.14 10.30
N CYS A 216 21.70 4.15 9.61
CA CYS A 216 21.79 2.74 10.04
C CYS A 216 23.22 2.22 10.00
N LEU A 217 24.04 2.61 9.00
CA LEU A 217 25.45 2.21 8.90
C LEU A 217 26.26 2.66 10.13
N PHE A 218 26.01 3.85 10.65
CA PHE A 218 26.73 4.37 11.81
C PHE A 218 26.19 3.83 13.14
N PHE A 219 24.88 3.67 13.28
CA PHE A 219 24.26 3.45 14.58
C PHE A 219 23.60 2.08 14.76
N MET A 220 23.25 1.36 13.67
CA MET A 220 22.58 0.06 13.80
C MET A 220 23.58 -1.04 14.17
N LYS A 221 23.23 -1.85 15.15
CA LYS A 221 24.01 -3.01 15.59
C LYS A 221 23.12 -4.23 15.70
N ASP A 222 23.71 -5.40 15.50
CA ASP A 222 23.05 -6.71 15.61
C ASP A 222 23.62 -7.47 16.83
N LEU A 223 22.89 -8.45 17.34
CA LEU A 223 23.41 -9.37 18.36
C LEU A 223 24.30 -10.42 17.70
N SER A 224 25.44 -10.75 18.32
CA SER A 224 26.28 -11.86 17.88
C SER A 224 25.49 -13.18 17.88
N ALA A 225 25.83 -14.12 17.00
CA ALA A 225 25.18 -15.42 16.92
C ALA A 225 25.12 -16.15 18.27
N LYS A 226 26.22 -16.13 19.02
CA LYS A 226 26.31 -16.75 20.35
C LYS A 226 25.33 -16.13 21.36
N LEU A 227 25.21 -14.79 21.35
CA LEU A 227 24.29 -14.08 22.24
C LEU A 227 22.82 -14.33 21.86
N ARG A 228 22.52 -14.42 20.57
CA ARG A 228 21.18 -14.80 20.08
C ARG A 228 20.77 -16.19 20.51
N ASP A 229 21.70 -17.18 20.42
CA ASP A 229 21.44 -18.56 20.85
C ASP A 229 21.14 -18.62 22.35
N GLN A 230 21.90 -17.89 23.18
CA GLN A 230 21.63 -17.79 24.63
C GLN A 230 20.24 -17.21 24.95
N LEU A 231 19.84 -16.15 24.23
CA LEU A 231 18.51 -15.55 24.39
C LEU A 231 17.39 -16.49 23.91
N MET A 232 17.64 -17.28 22.87
CA MET A 232 16.66 -18.26 22.37
C MET A 232 16.45 -19.41 23.38
N VAL A 233 17.49 -19.90 24.04
CA VAL A 233 17.37 -20.91 25.09
C VAL A 233 16.54 -20.37 26.25
N SER A 234 16.82 -19.17 26.74
CA SER A 234 16.04 -18.52 27.81
C SER A 234 14.55 -18.30 27.41
N ALA A 235 14.29 -17.95 26.14
CA ALA A 235 12.92 -17.81 25.64
C ALA A 235 12.18 -19.16 25.54
N GLN A 236 12.88 -20.24 25.23
CA GLN A 236 12.31 -21.59 25.22
C GLN A 236 11.98 -22.08 26.64
N ASP A 237 12.84 -21.83 27.60
CA ASP A 237 12.60 -22.18 29.00
C ASP A 237 11.38 -21.47 29.55
N GLN A 238 11.21 -20.20 29.26
CA GLN A 238 10.01 -19.43 29.63
C GLN A 238 8.75 -19.95 28.95
N ALA A 239 8.83 -20.25 27.64
CA ALA A 239 7.71 -20.85 26.91
C ALA A 239 7.31 -22.21 27.50
N LEU A 240 8.26 -22.99 28.04
CA LEU A 240 8.00 -24.23 28.75
C LEU A 240 7.25 -24.01 30.07
N VAL A 241 7.62 -23.01 30.85
CA VAL A 241 6.94 -22.64 32.09
C VAL A 241 5.50 -22.19 31.80
N GLU A 242 5.31 -21.31 30.83
CA GLU A 242 3.97 -20.87 30.41
C GLU A 242 3.11 -22.02 29.86
N ALA A 243 3.72 -22.94 29.12
CA ALA A 243 3.00 -24.11 28.60
C ALA A 243 2.56 -25.06 29.72
N ARG A 244 3.41 -25.29 30.73
CA ARG A 244 3.05 -26.08 31.92
C ARG A 244 1.91 -25.41 32.72
N ALA A 245 2.00 -24.10 32.95
CA ALA A 245 0.93 -23.35 33.61
C ALA A 245 -0.42 -23.44 32.86
N ARG A 246 -0.38 -23.69 31.56
CA ARG A 246 -1.57 -23.94 30.70
C ARG A 246 -1.95 -25.42 30.60
N GLY A 247 -1.26 -26.32 31.30
CA GLY A 247 -1.53 -27.77 31.27
C GLY A 247 -1.01 -28.47 30.02
N ILE A 248 -0.09 -27.85 29.27
CA ILE A 248 0.55 -28.44 28.08
C ILE A 248 1.80 -29.20 28.53
N SER A 249 1.94 -30.46 28.14
CA SER A 249 3.11 -31.28 28.53
C SER A 249 4.41 -30.77 27.87
N THR A 250 5.52 -30.87 28.59
CA THR A 250 6.84 -30.48 28.08
C THR A 250 7.21 -31.26 26.81
N SER A 251 6.82 -32.54 26.73
CA SER A 251 7.02 -33.38 25.55
C SER A 251 6.26 -32.87 24.32
N GLU A 252 5.05 -32.33 24.50
CA GLU A 252 4.28 -31.71 23.41
C GLU A 252 4.92 -30.42 22.91
N VAL A 253 5.48 -29.60 23.79
CA VAL A 253 6.19 -28.36 23.40
C VAL A 253 7.45 -28.69 22.61
N ILE A 254 8.23 -29.65 23.06
CA ILE A 254 9.46 -30.10 22.37
C ILE A 254 9.12 -30.77 21.02
N ALA A 255 8.13 -31.64 20.98
CA ALA A 255 7.65 -32.26 19.73
C ALA A 255 7.10 -31.25 18.74
N ALA A 256 6.53 -30.15 19.23
CA ALA A 256 6.04 -29.05 18.42
C ALA A 256 7.15 -28.28 17.73
N THR A 257 8.28 -28.10 18.40
CA THR A 257 9.44 -27.42 17.82
C THR A 257 10.04 -28.22 16.66
N ALA A 258 9.88 -29.57 16.67
CA ALA A 258 10.33 -30.43 15.59
C ALA A 258 9.42 -30.37 14.32
N LYS A 259 8.10 -30.10 14.48
CA LYS A 259 7.13 -30.02 13.36
C LYS A 259 6.14 -28.86 13.55
N PRO A 260 6.62 -27.58 13.53
CA PRO A 260 5.82 -26.42 13.91
C PRO A 260 4.57 -26.23 13.03
N TRP A 261 4.71 -26.44 11.74
CA TRP A 261 3.60 -26.24 10.78
C TRP A 261 2.41 -27.17 11.04
N ARG A 262 2.63 -28.43 11.44
CA ARG A 262 1.56 -29.39 11.74
C ARG A 262 0.63 -28.95 12.88
N GLN A 263 1.15 -28.18 13.84
CA GLN A 263 0.37 -27.65 14.96
C GLN A 263 -0.35 -26.35 14.62
N ILE A 264 0.23 -25.54 13.73
CA ILE A 264 -0.32 -24.26 13.33
C ILE A 264 -1.35 -24.40 12.21
N PHE A 265 -1.22 -25.40 11.32
CA PHE A 265 -2.22 -25.71 10.31
C PHE A 265 -3.48 -26.32 10.94
N LYS A 266 -4.21 -25.50 11.70
CA LYS A 266 -5.51 -25.82 12.31
C LYS A 266 -6.57 -24.90 11.76
N TRP A 267 -7.77 -25.44 11.57
CA TRP A 267 -8.86 -24.72 10.91
C TRP A 267 -9.23 -23.39 11.61
N ASP A 268 -9.16 -23.33 12.93
CA ASP A 268 -9.41 -22.10 13.70
C ASP A 268 -8.40 -20.99 13.37
N LEU A 269 -7.11 -21.32 13.22
CA LEU A 269 -6.08 -20.35 12.86
C LEU A 269 -6.16 -19.97 11.37
N ILE A 270 -6.35 -20.94 10.47
CA ILE A 270 -6.50 -20.69 9.03
C ILE A 270 -7.75 -19.85 8.76
N GLY A 271 -8.89 -20.22 9.37
CA GLY A 271 -10.16 -19.51 9.20
C GLY A 271 -10.12 -18.09 9.74
N SER A 272 -9.47 -17.88 10.90
CA SER A 272 -9.27 -16.53 11.45
C SER A 272 -8.34 -15.70 10.57
N SER A 273 -7.25 -16.29 10.05
CA SER A 273 -6.32 -15.63 9.12
C SER A 273 -7.00 -15.27 7.80
N LEU A 274 -7.79 -16.17 7.23
CA LEU A 274 -8.55 -15.93 6.00
C LEU A 274 -9.60 -14.83 6.19
N GLY A 275 -10.34 -14.89 7.30
CA GLY A 275 -11.37 -13.90 7.61
C GLY A 275 -10.81 -12.48 7.67
N ILE A 276 -9.74 -12.26 8.44
CA ILE A 276 -9.11 -10.94 8.50
C ILE A 276 -8.46 -10.54 7.17
N SER A 277 -7.91 -11.49 6.41
CA SER A 277 -7.32 -11.19 5.11
C SER A 277 -8.37 -10.67 4.12
N LEU A 278 -9.57 -11.21 4.16
CA LEU A 278 -10.72 -10.72 3.40
C LEU A 278 -11.20 -9.35 3.90
N PHE A 279 -11.24 -9.14 5.22
CA PHE A 279 -11.55 -7.84 5.83
C PHE A 279 -10.56 -6.75 5.39
N LEU A 280 -9.28 -7.07 5.30
CA LEU A 280 -8.22 -6.14 4.96
C LEU A 280 -8.15 -5.79 3.46
N LEU A 281 -9.00 -6.36 2.59
CA LEU A 281 -9.00 -6.02 1.16
C LEU A 281 -9.17 -4.53 0.91
N VAL A 282 -9.98 -3.84 1.73
CA VAL A 282 -10.15 -2.38 1.62
C VAL A 282 -8.87 -1.62 1.98
N TYR A 283 -8.07 -2.07 2.94
CA TYR A 283 -6.76 -1.48 3.25
C TYR A 283 -5.80 -1.59 2.06
N PHE A 284 -5.76 -2.75 1.41
CA PHE A 284 -4.90 -2.95 0.25
C PHE A 284 -5.39 -2.18 -0.98
N ALA A 285 -6.71 -2.02 -1.12
CA ALA A 285 -7.28 -1.11 -2.13
C ALA A 285 -6.87 0.34 -1.84
N ALA A 286 -6.93 0.78 -0.58
CA ALA A 286 -6.50 2.11 -0.17
C ALA A 286 -5.00 2.33 -0.41
N ALA A 287 -4.15 1.39 0.02
CA ALA A 287 -2.71 1.49 -0.15
C ALA A 287 -2.27 1.49 -1.63
N GLY A 288 -2.96 0.71 -2.47
CA GLY A 288 -2.56 0.52 -3.86
C GLY A 288 -3.23 1.45 -4.86
N PHE A 289 -4.48 1.86 -4.60
CA PHE A 289 -5.32 2.38 -5.68
C PHE A 289 -6.21 3.58 -5.32
N PHE A 290 -6.25 4.07 -4.07
CA PHE A 290 -7.12 5.20 -3.73
C PHE A 290 -6.70 6.49 -4.44
N THR A 291 -5.41 6.72 -4.68
CA THR A 291 -4.96 7.88 -5.46
C THR A 291 -5.58 7.88 -6.86
N ILE A 292 -5.58 6.74 -7.55
CA ILE A 292 -6.17 6.64 -8.89
C ILE A 292 -7.70 6.66 -8.82
N TYR A 293 -8.31 6.08 -7.78
CA TYR A 293 -9.74 6.16 -7.52
C TYR A 293 -10.22 7.62 -7.42
N PHE A 294 -9.62 8.40 -6.51
CA PHE A 294 -10.02 9.78 -6.29
C PHE A 294 -9.79 10.66 -7.51
N SER A 295 -8.69 10.46 -8.23
CA SER A 295 -8.36 11.25 -9.42
C SER A 295 -9.17 10.88 -10.67
N THR A 296 -9.86 9.72 -10.67
CA THR A 296 -10.67 9.29 -11.83
C THR A 296 -12.17 9.38 -11.61
N VAL A 297 -12.63 9.49 -10.35
CA VAL A 297 -14.05 9.49 -9.99
C VAL A 297 -14.56 10.88 -9.64
N PHE A 298 -13.75 11.66 -8.89
CA PHE A 298 -14.24 12.93 -8.34
C PHE A 298 -13.71 14.14 -9.10
N VAL A 299 -14.56 15.18 -9.13
CA VAL A 299 -14.27 16.43 -9.81
C VAL A 299 -14.41 17.62 -8.86
N ASN A 300 -13.62 18.64 -9.10
CA ASN A 300 -13.71 19.93 -8.43
C ASN A 300 -14.95 20.72 -8.89
N SER A 301 -15.27 21.80 -8.21
CA SER A 301 -16.38 22.71 -8.58
C SER A 301 -16.24 23.30 -9.98
N ASN A 302 -15.02 23.40 -10.52
CA ASN A 302 -14.75 23.84 -11.88
C ASN A 302 -14.87 22.72 -12.94
N GLY A 303 -15.31 21.52 -12.55
CA GLY A 303 -15.48 20.36 -13.44
C GLY A 303 -14.17 19.60 -13.74
N SER A 304 -13.00 20.05 -13.29
CA SER A 304 -11.75 19.29 -13.44
C SER A 304 -11.68 18.15 -12.43
N ASN A 305 -11.09 17.02 -12.81
CA ASN A 305 -10.85 15.91 -11.88
C ASN A 305 -9.94 16.35 -10.71
N PHE A 306 -10.04 15.65 -9.59
CA PHE A 306 -9.10 15.87 -8.50
C PHE A 306 -7.67 15.64 -9.00
N SER A 307 -6.78 16.56 -8.66
CA SER A 307 -5.35 16.40 -8.94
C SER A 307 -4.77 15.24 -8.14
N VAL A 308 -3.66 14.68 -8.61
CA VAL A 308 -2.93 13.62 -7.88
C VAL A 308 -2.54 14.07 -6.47
N SER A 309 -2.21 15.37 -6.30
CA SER A 309 -1.94 15.95 -4.97
C SER A 309 -3.18 15.95 -4.07
N GLN A 310 -4.36 16.37 -4.58
CA GLN A 310 -5.62 16.32 -3.82
C GLN A 310 -6.00 14.88 -3.44
N ALA A 311 -5.85 13.93 -4.36
CA ALA A 311 -6.09 12.52 -4.12
C ALA A 311 -5.17 11.94 -3.02
N ASN A 312 -3.90 12.33 -3.01
CA ASN A 312 -2.98 11.97 -1.93
C ASN A 312 -3.34 12.65 -0.61
N GLY A 313 -3.88 13.88 -0.66
CA GLY A 313 -4.39 14.57 0.52
C GLY A 313 -5.51 13.78 1.22
N LEU A 314 -6.45 13.20 0.45
CA LEU A 314 -7.48 12.30 0.98
C LEU A 314 -6.83 11.05 1.61
N ASN A 315 -5.93 10.39 0.89
CA ASN A 315 -5.18 9.25 1.43
C ASN A 315 -4.43 9.60 2.74
N ALA A 316 -3.88 10.80 2.86
CA ALA A 316 -3.19 11.23 4.07
C ALA A 316 -4.15 11.31 5.28
N TRP A 317 -5.38 11.77 5.08
CA TRP A 317 -6.41 11.75 6.13
C TRP A 317 -6.79 10.34 6.54
N PHE A 318 -6.99 9.43 5.57
CA PHE A 318 -7.28 8.03 5.85
C PHE A 318 -6.18 7.38 6.69
N TRP A 319 -4.92 7.43 6.23
CA TRP A 319 -3.80 6.78 6.91
C TRP A 319 -3.43 7.46 8.23
N GLY A 320 -3.60 8.77 8.34
CA GLY A 320 -3.39 9.51 9.59
C GLY A 320 -4.42 9.10 10.65
N ALA A 321 -5.69 9.02 10.27
CA ALA A 321 -6.76 8.56 11.15
C ALA A 321 -6.56 7.09 11.56
N ASP A 322 -6.16 6.23 10.62
CA ASP A 322 -5.88 4.82 10.87
C ASP A 322 -4.74 4.64 11.87
N ALA A 323 -3.62 5.36 11.69
CA ALA A 323 -2.47 5.30 12.60
C ALA A 323 -2.85 5.66 14.05
N VAL A 324 -3.62 6.73 14.22
CA VAL A 324 -4.09 7.18 15.54
C VAL A 324 -5.08 6.17 16.13
N ALA A 325 -6.04 5.70 15.32
CA ALA A 325 -7.07 4.78 15.75
C ALA A 325 -6.51 3.40 16.13
N LEU A 326 -5.52 2.87 15.40
CA LEU A 326 -4.82 1.62 15.73
C LEU A 326 -4.20 1.68 17.13
N ILE A 327 -3.55 2.78 17.47
CA ILE A 327 -2.94 2.98 18.80
C ILE A 327 -4.03 3.05 19.88
N ILE A 328 -5.04 3.90 19.68
CA ILE A 328 -6.12 4.11 20.67
C ILE A 328 -6.85 2.80 20.92
N PHE A 329 -7.30 2.12 19.88
CA PHE A 329 -8.13 0.90 20.04
C PHE A 329 -7.30 -0.31 20.43
N GLY A 330 -6.01 -0.36 20.06
CA GLY A 330 -5.07 -1.35 20.59
C GLY A 330 -4.95 -1.23 22.11
N VAL A 331 -4.63 -0.03 22.61
CA VAL A 331 -4.52 0.24 24.05
C VAL A 331 -5.84 0.02 24.77
N LEU A 332 -6.96 0.50 24.22
CA LEU A 332 -8.27 0.35 24.83
C LEU A 332 -8.70 -1.13 24.95
N SER A 333 -8.44 -1.92 23.90
CA SER A 333 -8.69 -3.36 23.90
C SER A 333 -7.84 -4.09 24.94
N ASP A 334 -6.58 -3.66 25.14
CA ASP A 334 -5.69 -4.23 26.15
C ASP A 334 -6.12 -3.87 27.58
N LEU A 335 -6.52 -2.63 27.82
CA LEU A 335 -7.02 -2.17 29.12
C LEU A 335 -8.29 -2.90 29.53
N LEU A 336 -9.21 -3.12 28.59
CA LEU A 336 -10.46 -3.84 28.83
C LEU A 336 -10.30 -5.36 28.80
N LYS A 337 -9.17 -5.86 28.26
CA LYS A 337 -8.84 -7.29 28.09
C LYS A 337 -9.91 -8.07 27.29
N VAL A 338 -10.60 -7.40 26.36
CA VAL A 338 -11.60 -8.00 25.47
C VAL A 338 -11.26 -7.69 24.00
N ARG A 339 -11.53 -8.65 23.12
CA ARG A 339 -11.22 -8.54 21.70
C ARG A 339 -12.48 -8.59 20.81
N LYS A 340 -13.37 -9.55 21.08
CA LYS A 340 -14.55 -9.82 20.22
C LYS A 340 -15.51 -8.66 20.05
N PRO A 341 -15.91 -7.91 21.13
CA PRO A 341 -16.81 -6.77 20.96
C PRO A 341 -16.24 -5.71 20.02
N PHE A 342 -14.95 -5.41 20.14
CA PHE A 342 -14.25 -4.45 19.27
C PHE A 342 -14.26 -4.91 17.82
N MET A 343 -13.92 -6.19 17.56
CA MET A 343 -13.95 -6.76 16.21
C MET A 343 -15.34 -6.67 15.58
N LEU A 344 -16.40 -6.98 16.32
CA LEU A 344 -17.77 -6.92 15.79
C LEU A 344 -18.23 -5.49 15.52
N VAL A 345 -18.05 -4.58 16.49
CA VAL A 345 -18.43 -3.17 16.31
C VAL A 345 -17.62 -2.55 15.17
N GLY A 346 -16.32 -2.83 15.10
CA GLY A 346 -15.45 -2.38 14.03
C GLY A 346 -15.88 -2.91 12.66
N SER A 347 -16.27 -4.19 12.58
CA SER A 347 -16.73 -4.77 11.31
C SER A 347 -18.05 -4.19 10.85
N VAL A 348 -19.03 -4.10 11.74
CA VAL A 348 -20.36 -3.53 11.39
C VAL A 348 -20.23 -2.06 11.01
N GLY A 349 -19.52 -1.27 11.82
CA GLY A 349 -19.27 0.14 11.52
C GLY A 349 -18.47 0.32 10.23
N GLY A 350 -17.44 -0.49 10.02
CA GLY A 350 -16.66 -0.49 8.79
C GLY A 350 -17.51 -0.80 7.56
N ILE A 351 -18.41 -1.79 7.61
CA ILE A 351 -19.35 -2.09 6.52
C ILE A 351 -20.24 -0.88 6.23
N VAL A 352 -20.85 -0.28 7.27
CA VAL A 352 -21.74 0.88 7.09
C VAL A 352 -20.99 2.06 6.46
N PHE A 353 -19.80 2.38 6.97
CA PHE A 353 -19.02 3.51 6.44
C PHE A 353 -18.37 3.22 5.07
N LEU A 354 -18.05 1.96 4.76
CA LEU A 354 -17.63 1.59 3.41
C LEU A 354 -18.79 1.66 2.41
N LEU A 355 -20.02 1.34 2.82
CA LEU A 355 -21.22 1.57 2.00
C LEU A 355 -21.44 3.07 1.74
N LEU A 356 -21.32 3.91 2.78
CA LEU A 356 -21.44 5.36 2.63
C LEU A 356 -20.31 5.91 1.72
N PHE A 357 -19.08 5.47 1.91
CA PHE A 357 -17.94 5.83 1.08
C PHE A 357 -18.15 5.43 -0.39
N SER A 358 -18.60 4.20 -0.61
CA SER A 358 -18.94 3.69 -1.95
C SER A 358 -20.07 4.50 -2.60
N HIS A 359 -21.09 4.87 -1.81
CA HIS A 359 -22.22 5.65 -2.31
C HIS A 359 -21.80 7.06 -2.74
N GLN A 360 -20.79 7.67 -2.12
CA GLN A 360 -20.29 8.99 -2.52
C GLN A 360 -19.76 9.01 -3.95
N ALA A 361 -19.27 7.89 -4.49
CA ALA A 361 -18.87 7.78 -5.88
C ALA A 361 -20.02 7.99 -6.88
N SER A 362 -21.28 7.87 -6.45
CA SER A 362 -22.45 8.15 -7.29
C SER A 362 -22.59 9.64 -7.66
N ASN A 363 -21.94 10.53 -6.90
CA ASN A 363 -21.89 11.96 -7.19
C ASN A 363 -20.43 12.41 -7.36
N ALA A 364 -20.00 12.60 -8.60
CA ALA A 364 -18.65 13.05 -8.89
C ALA A 364 -18.30 14.42 -8.24
N HIS A 365 -19.30 15.27 -7.97
CA HIS A 365 -19.13 16.57 -7.31
C HIS A 365 -19.19 16.49 -5.78
N THR A 366 -19.02 15.31 -5.16
CA THR A 366 -18.97 15.19 -3.70
C THR A 366 -17.86 16.09 -3.15
N PRO A 367 -18.16 16.99 -2.17
CA PRO A 367 -17.18 17.92 -1.65
C PRO A 367 -16.01 17.19 -0.98
N TYR A 368 -14.80 17.71 -1.18
CA TYR A 368 -13.56 17.14 -0.65
C TYR A 368 -13.64 16.78 0.85
N TYR A 369 -14.12 17.71 1.69
CA TYR A 369 -14.21 17.48 3.13
C TYR A 369 -15.31 16.49 3.56
N HIS A 370 -16.32 16.23 2.72
CA HIS A 370 -17.25 15.13 2.97
C HIS A 370 -16.55 13.78 2.82
N LEU A 371 -15.70 13.64 1.80
CA LEU A 371 -14.86 12.45 1.62
C LEU A 371 -13.94 12.26 2.84
N VAL A 372 -13.25 13.33 3.28
CA VAL A 372 -12.37 13.31 4.46
C VAL A 372 -13.08 12.78 5.70
N VAL A 373 -14.28 13.29 6.01
CA VAL A 373 -15.02 12.86 7.20
C VAL A 373 -15.38 11.39 7.14
N VAL A 374 -15.87 10.92 5.99
CA VAL A 374 -16.26 9.50 5.84
C VAL A 374 -15.03 8.59 5.90
N GLU A 375 -13.91 9.00 5.31
CA GLU A 375 -12.65 8.24 5.36
C GLU A 375 -12.06 8.14 6.77
N ILE A 376 -12.06 9.22 7.53
CA ILE A 376 -11.58 9.23 8.93
C ILE A 376 -12.40 8.24 9.76
N ILE A 377 -13.73 8.26 9.63
CA ILE A 377 -14.60 7.38 10.40
C ILE A 377 -14.47 5.93 9.92
N LEU A 378 -14.37 5.72 8.60
CA LEU A 378 -14.09 4.40 8.03
C LEU A 378 -12.80 3.82 8.58
N ALA A 379 -11.69 4.57 8.50
CA ALA A 379 -10.38 4.16 9.02
C ALA A 379 -10.46 3.82 10.53
N ALA A 380 -11.18 4.61 11.32
CA ALA A 380 -11.37 4.34 12.75
C ALA A 380 -12.09 3.00 13.00
N PHE A 381 -13.16 2.69 12.26
CA PHE A 381 -13.86 1.40 12.41
C PHE A 381 -13.02 0.21 11.89
N LEU A 382 -12.24 0.41 10.83
CA LEU A 382 -11.33 -0.61 10.33
C LEU A 382 -10.26 -0.94 11.39
N SER A 383 -9.63 0.08 11.98
CA SER A 383 -8.65 -0.07 13.06
C SER A 383 -9.25 -0.71 14.31
N LEU A 384 -10.52 -0.36 14.63
CA LEU A 384 -11.26 -0.92 15.77
C LEU A 384 -11.45 -2.45 15.65
N ALA A 385 -11.52 -2.98 14.45
CA ALA A 385 -11.57 -4.43 14.21
C ALA A 385 -10.15 -5.05 14.15
N TYR A 386 -9.23 -4.42 13.43
CA TYR A 386 -7.94 -5.01 13.09
C TYR A 386 -6.97 -5.10 14.29
N ALA A 387 -6.81 -4.04 15.08
CA ALA A 387 -5.86 -4.03 16.20
C ALA A 387 -6.22 -5.10 17.26
N PRO A 388 -7.48 -5.22 17.74
CA PRO A 388 -7.86 -6.28 18.66
C PRO A 388 -7.79 -7.68 18.04
N TRP A 389 -8.02 -7.82 16.72
CA TRP A 389 -7.85 -9.09 16.05
C TRP A 389 -6.40 -9.57 16.11
N MET A 390 -5.43 -8.71 15.82
CA MET A 390 -4.01 -9.05 15.85
C MET A 390 -3.60 -9.58 17.23
N ALA A 391 -4.02 -8.90 18.30
CA ALA A 391 -3.77 -9.36 19.65
C ALA A 391 -4.49 -10.70 19.95
N GLY A 392 -5.76 -10.83 19.58
CA GLY A 392 -6.53 -12.06 19.79
C GLY A 392 -5.98 -13.26 19.00
N TYR A 393 -5.46 -13.03 17.80
CA TYR A 393 -4.83 -14.07 16.99
C TYR A 393 -3.53 -14.59 17.62
N THR A 394 -2.65 -13.69 18.09
CA THR A 394 -1.44 -14.09 18.81
C THR A 394 -1.77 -14.85 20.09
N GLU A 395 -2.78 -14.43 20.88
CA GLU A 395 -3.30 -15.15 22.05
C GLU A 395 -3.83 -16.55 21.70
N MET A 396 -4.45 -16.72 20.52
CA MET A 396 -4.91 -18.05 20.04
C MET A 396 -3.74 -18.99 19.77
N VAL A 397 -2.66 -18.48 19.15
CA VAL A 397 -1.46 -19.26 18.88
C VAL A 397 -0.77 -19.62 20.18
N GLU A 398 -0.59 -18.66 21.09
CA GLU A 398 0.01 -18.87 22.41
C GLU A 398 -0.70 -19.93 23.24
N LYS A 399 -2.05 -19.97 23.18
CA LYS A 399 -2.85 -20.99 23.86
C LYS A 399 -2.58 -22.41 23.34
N LYS A 400 -2.15 -22.53 22.09
CA LYS A 400 -1.76 -23.84 21.51
C LYS A 400 -0.33 -24.17 21.85
N ASN A 401 0.57 -23.23 21.62
CA ASN A 401 1.98 -23.34 21.97
C ASN A 401 2.65 -21.95 21.92
N PRO A 402 3.09 -21.42 23.07
CA PRO A 402 3.75 -20.11 23.15
C PRO A 402 5.00 -19.98 22.26
N ALA A 403 5.71 -21.09 22.03
CA ALA A 403 6.91 -21.10 21.19
C ALA A 403 6.61 -20.88 19.68
N LEU A 404 5.35 -21.02 19.25
CA LEU A 404 4.96 -20.99 17.84
C LEU A 404 4.31 -19.68 17.38
N VAL A 405 4.35 -18.61 18.19
CA VAL A 405 3.74 -17.31 17.82
C VAL A 405 4.29 -16.77 16.50
N GLY A 406 5.60 -16.84 16.29
CA GLY A 406 6.22 -16.44 15.03
C GLY A 406 5.74 -17.25 13.83
N THR A 407 5.56 -18.57 14.00
CA THR A 407 5.02 -19.45 12.94
C THR A 407 3.55 -19.14 12.65
N GLY A 408 2.75 -18.81 13.69
CA GLY A 408 1.37 -18.39 13.52
C GLY A 408 1.24 -17.09 12.73
N LEU A 409 2.06 -16.10 13.04
CA LEU A 409 2.12 -14.84 12.27
C LEU A 409 2.58 -15.06 10.83
N ALA A 410 3.52 -15.99 10.60
CA ALA A 410 3.94 -16.36 9.26
C ALA A 410 2.80 -17.01 8.46
N LEU A 411 1.99 -17.88 9.10
CA LEU A 411 0.78 -18.43 8.47
C LEU A 411 -0.18 -17.33 8.04
N TRP A 412 -0.49 -16.40 8.94
CA TRP A 412 -1.36 -15.27 8.60
C TRP A 412 -0.77 -14.44 7.45
N GLY A 413 0.51 -14.08 7.49
CA GLY A 413 1.16 -13.33 6.43
C GLY A 413 1.10 -14.03 5.07
N TRP A 414 1.19 -15.35 5.04
CA TRP A 414 1.02 -16.16 3.84
C TRP A 414 -0.41 -16.13 3.31
N VAL A 415 -1.40 -16.39 4.17
CA VAL A 415 -2.82 -16.36 3.81
C VAL A 415 -3.21 -14.97 3.31
N LEU A 416 -2.73 -13.90 3.97
CA LEU A 416 -2.97 -12.53 3.56
C LEU A 416 -2.46 -12.24 2.14
N ARG A 417 -1.20 -12.58 1.85
CA ARG A 417 -0.60 -12.34 0.54
C ARG A 417 -1.32 -13.10 -0.57
N LEU A 418 -1.70 -14.35 -0.31
CA LEU A 418 -2.48 -15.14 -1.27
C LEU A 418 -3.86 -14.53 -1.51
N THR A 419 -4.57 -14.16 -0.45
CA THR A 419 -5.92 -13.56 -0.56
C THR A 419 -5.88 -12.24 -1.33
N VAL A 420 -4.93 -11.36 -1.01
CA VAL A 420 -4.76 -10.07 -1.70
C VAL A 420 -4.33 -10.28 -3.15
N GLY A 421 -3.33 -11.16 -3.39
CA GLY A 421 -2.84 -11.45 -4.73
C GLY A 421 -3.93 -12.01 -5.65
N ILE A 422 -4.70 -12.99 -5.16
CA ILE A 422 -5.84 -13.56 -5.91
C ILE A 422 -6.89 -12.48 -6.18
N SER A 423 -7.24 -11.66 -5.18
CA SER A 423 -8.22 -10.60 -5.34
C SER A 423 -7.78 -9.58 -6.38
N PHE A 424 -6.51 -9.22 -6.42
CA PHE A 424 -5.98 -8.23 -7.37
C PHE A 424 -5.91 -8.75 -8.81
N ILE A 425 -5.88 -10.07 -9.05
CA ILE A 425 -6.03 -10.62 -10.40
C ILE A 425 -7.38 -10.23 -11.01
N PHE A 426 -8.43 -10.14 -10.18
CA PHE A 426 -9.77 -9.76 -10.63
C PHE A 426 -9.98 -8.23 -10.70
N LEU A 427 -9.14 -7.44 -10.06
CA LEU A 427 -9.29 -5.98 -10.02
C LEU A 427 -9.36 -5.35 -11.42
N PRO A 428 -8.46 -5.64 -12.38
CA PRO A 428 -8.53 -5.07 -13.72
C PRO A 428 -9.72 -5.58 -14.55
N VAL A 429 -10.32 -6.70 -14.15
CA VAL A 429 -11.54 -7.24 -14.80
C VAL A 429 -12.77 -6.47 -14.33
N VAL A 430 -12.77 -5.99 -13.09
CA VAL A 430 -13.86 -5.19 -12.52
C VAL A 430 -13.72 -3.72 -12.89
N ILE A 431 -12.47 -3.21 -12.96
CA ILE A 431 -12.16 -1.79 -13.16
C ILE A 431 -11.39 -1.62 -14.48
N HIS A 432 -12.10 -1.32 -15.56
CA HIS A 432 -11.54 -1.06 -16.90
C HIS A 432 -11.60 0.42 -17.30
N ALA A 433 -12.53 1.18 -16.73
CA ALA A 433 -12.73 2.59 -17.05
C ALA A 433 -11.55 3.50 -16.69
N VAL A 434 -10.64 3.04 -15.84
CA VAL A 434 -9.43 3.78 -15.47
C VAL A 434 -8.54 4.08 -16.69
N ASN A 435 -8.36 3.12 -17.60
CA ASN A 435 -7.50 3.31 -18.77
C ASN A 435 -7.93 4.48 -19.67
N PRO A 436 -9.19 4.51 -20.18
CA PRO A 436 -9.63 5.63 -21.01
C PRO A 436 -9.64 6.96 -20.24
N VAL A 437 -9.95 6.96 -18.94
CA VAL A 437 -9.92 8.20 -18.15
C VAL A 437 -8.50 8.73 -18.01
N VAL A 438 -7.55 7.92 -17.54
CA VAL A 438 -6.18 8.39 -17.30
C VAL A 438 -5.46 8.74 -18.60
N ASN A 439 -5.57 7.90 -19.63
CA ASN A 439 -4.82 8.10 -20.87
C ASN A 439 -5.33 9.25 -21.73
N ASN A 440 -6.65 9.52 -21.70
CA ASN A 440 -7.26 10.54 -22.54
C ASN A 440 -7.54 11.85 -21.79
N GLN A 441 -7.41 11.90 -20.46
CA GLN A 441 -7.60 13.13 -19.69
C GLN A 441 -6.71 14.29 -20.16
N PRO A 442 -5.44 14.11 -20.54
CA PRO A 442 -4.62 15.19 -21.07
C PRO A 442 -5.24 15.86 -22.31
N LEU A 443 -5.90 15.09 -23.19
CA LEU A 443 -6.58 15.64 -24.37
C LEU A 443 -7.73 16.59 -24.01
N ALA A 444 -8.35 16.39 -22.85
CA ALA A 444 -9.44 17.24 -22.38
C ALA A 444 -8.93 18.47 -21.62
N THR A 445 -7.80 18.37 -20.92
CA THR A 445 -7.32 19.39 -19.96
C THR A 445 -6.16 20.24 -20.48
N GLN A 446 -5.38 19.75 -21.45
CA GLN A 446 -4.31 20.53 -22.07
C GLN A 446 -4.88 21.62 -22.99
N THR A 447 -4.19 22.76 -23.02
CA THR A 447 -4.54 23.85 -23.94
C THR A 447 -4.47 23.37 -25.38
N ILE A 448 -5.54 23.59 -26.15
CA ILE A 448 -5.60 23.24 -27.56
C ILE A 448 -4.57 24.06 -28.33
N PRO A 449 -3.72 23.44 -29.17
CA PRO A 449 -2.66 24.13 -29.88
C PRO A 449 -3.13 25.35 -30.67
N GLY A 450 -2.57 26.51 -30.39
CA GLY A 450 -2.90 27.77 -31.04
C GLY A 450 -4.18 28.46 -30.54
N THR A 451 -4.67 28.07 -29.38
CA THR A 451 -5.79 28.68 -28.65
C THR A 451 -5.43 28.97 -27.19
N ASN A 452 -6.33 29.61 -26.43
CA ASN A 452 -6.17 29.86 -25.00
C ASN A 452 -7.13 29.01 -24.16
N THR A 453 -7.77 27.99 -24.74
CA THR A 453 -8.75 27.14 -24.07
C THR A 453 -8.38 25.67 -24.20
N ASN A 454 -8.95 24.82 -23.37
CA ASN A 454 -8.85 23.37 -23.47
C ASN A 454 -10.19 22.76 -23.91
N ALA A 455 -10.18 21.47 -24.31
CA ALA A 455 -11.37 20.82 -24.82
C ALA A 455 -12.51 20.78 -23.80
N GLN A 456 -12.22 20.60 -22.51
CA GLN A 456 -13.22 20.55 -21.44
C GLN A 456 -13.91 21.91 -21.24
N SER A 457 -13.15 23.00 -21.14
CA SER A 457 -13.70 24.36 -21.04
C SER A 457 -14.50 24.71 -22.30
N PHE A 458 -13.95 24.41 -23.47
CA PHE A 458 -14.64 24.69 -24.74
C PHE A 458 -15.99 23.96 -24.84
N LEU A 459 -16.08 22.69 -24.47
CA LEU A 459 -17.30 21.90 -24.44
C LEU A 459 -18.37 22.53 -23.52
N SER A 460 -17.97 23.12 -22.39
CA SER A 460 -18.89 23.75 -21.44
C SER A 460 -19.31 25.15 -21.83
N GLU A 461 -18.41 25.95 -22.43
CA GLU A 461 -18.62 27.36 -22.75
C GLU A 461 -19.30 27.55 -24.12
N HIS A 462 -19.11 26.60 -25.05
CA HIS A 462 -19.60 26.68 -26.41
C HIS A 462 -20.48 25.48 -26.86
N PRO A 463 -21.51 25.09 -26.07
CA PRO A 463 -22.32 23.90 -26.37
C PRO A 463 -23.04 23.99 -27.73
N ALA A 464 -23.44 25.19 -28.15
CA ALA A 464 -24.09 25.39 -29.44
C ALA A 464 -23.16 25.12 -30.63
N SER A 465 -21.88 25.53 -30.54
CA SER A 465 -20.86 25.25 -31.54
C SER A 465 -20.56 23.76 -31.66
N VAL A 466 -20.47 23.08 -30.50
CA VAL A 466 -20.23 21.64 -30.43
C VAL A 466 -21.42 20.85 -30.99
N ALA A 467 -22.66 21.21 -30.61
CA ALA A 467 -23.85 20.56 -31.11
C ALA A 467 -23.96 20.70 -32.64
N PHE A 468 -23.79 21.93 -33.15
CA PHE A 468 -23.79 22.16 -34.58
C PHE A 468 -22.71 21.33 -35.30
N ALA A 469 -21.49 21.30 -34.77
CA ALA A 469 -20.39 20.52 -35.36
C ALA A 469 -20.66 19.01 -35.33
N THR A 470 -21.30 18.51 -34.29
CA THR A 470 -21.65 17.09 -34.14
C THR A 470 -22.77 16.70 -35.14
N ASP A 471 -23.81 17.51 -35.21
CA ASP A 471 -24.98 17.25 -36.09
C ASP A 471 -24.63 17.35 -37.59
N HIS A 472 -23.57 18.11 -37.91
CA HIS A 472 -23.14 18.37 -39.27
C HIS A 472 -21.71 17.88 -39.55
N ALA A 473 -21.22 16.86 -38.80
CA ALA A 473 -19.84 16.40 -38.85
C ALA A 473 -19.39 16.00 -40.27
N ALA A 474 -20.19 15.26 -41.00
CA ALA A 474 -19.90 14.85 -42.37
C ALA A 474 -19.77 16.06 -43.33
N PHE A 475 -20.63 17.05 -43.17
CA PHE A 475 -20.58 18.29 -43.95
C PHE A 475 -19.31 19.11 -43.62
N LEU A 476 -19.02 19.29 -42.32
CA LEU A 476 -17.82 20.02 -41.89
C LEU A 476 -16.52 19.31 -42.28
N ALA A 477 -16.52 17.98 -42.32
CA ALA A 477 -15.37 17.21 -42.81
C ALA A 477 -15.06 17.55 -44.28
N VAL A 478 -16.07 17.67 -45.11
CA VAL A 478 -15.89 18.10 -46.51
C VAL A 478 -15.37 19.53 -46.59
N LEU A 479 -15.88 20.46 -45.77
CA LEU A 479 -15.39 21.85 -45.75
C LEU A 479 -13.93 21.97 -45.33
N ASN A 480 -13.49 21.11 -44.41
CA ASN A 480 -12.14 21.09 -43.86
C ASN A 480 -11.13 20.30 -44.69
N GLU A 481 -11.52 19.65 -45.81
CA GLU A 481 -10.56 19.06 -46.73
C GLU A 481 -9.59 20.13 -47.26
N PRO A 482 -8.27 19.90 -47.25
CA PRO A 482 -7.28 20.91 -47.64
C PRO A 482 -7.52 21.59 -48.96
N LYS A 483 -8.09 20.85 -49.92
CA LYS A 483 -8.47 21.38 -51.28
C LYS A 483 -9.68 22.33 -51.23
N ASN A 484 -10.54 22.18 -50.21
CA ASN A 484 -11.80 22.95 -50.10
C ASN A 484 -11.66 24.20 -49.22
N VAL A 485 -10.71 24.20 -48.26
CA VAL A 485 -10.49 25.31 -47.32
C VAL A 485 -10.30 26.67 -48.03
N PRO A 486 -9.46 26.80 -49.08
CA PRO A 486 -9.32 28.09 -49.77
C PRO A 486 -10.61 28.59 -50.44
N VAL A 487 -11.39 27.64 -50.99
CA VAL A 487 -12.63 27.95 -51.68
C VAL A 487 -13.71 28.39 -50.68
N VAL A 488 -13.81 27.70 -49.54
CA VAL A 488 -14.75 28.05 -48.47
C VAL A 488 -14.37 29.40 -47.85
N SER A 489 -13.08 29.67 -47.64
CA SER A 489 -12.60 30.95 -47.13
C SER A 489 -12.88 32.10 -48.09
N ALA A 490 -12.67 31.92 -49.41
CA ALA A 490 -12.98 32.91 -50.43
C ALA A 490 -14.48 33.21 -50.50
N LEU A 491 -15.32 32.15 -50.45
CA LEU A 491 -16.78 32.29 -50.42
C LEU A 491 -17.31 33.01 -49.17
N ALA A 492 -16.67 32.75 -48.03
CA ALA A 492 -17.03 33.40 -46.76
C ALA A 492 -16.64 34.90 -46.74
N ALA A 493 -15.53 35.25 -47.38
CA ALA A 493 -15.03 36.63 -47.47
C ALA A 493 -15.83 37.46 -48.50
N ASP A 494 -16.10 36.89 -49.66
CA ASP A 494 -16.84 37.54 -50.75
C ASP A 494 -17.73 36.52 -51.46
N PRO A 495 -19.07 36.57 -51.27
CA PRO A 495 -20.05 35.68 -51.92
C PRO A 495 -20.35 36.10 -53.36
N SER A 496 -19.35 36.46 -54.18
CA SER A 496 -19.47 36.77 -55.57
C SER A 496 -19.88 35.57 -56.44
N ALA A 497 -20.45 35.79 -57.60
CA ALA A 497 -20.85 34.73 -58.53
C ALA A 497 -19.66 33.79 -58.88
N ALA A 498 -18.43 34.35 -58.96
CA ALA A 498 -17.24 33.58 -59.26
C ALA A 498 -16.87 32.63 -58.11
N ASN A 499 -16.92 33.11 -56.86
CA ASN A 499 -16.66 32.30 -55.66
C ASN A 499 -17.75 31.26 -55.42
N ILE A 500 -19.00 31.57 -55.68
CA ILE A 500 -20.10 30.60 -55.65
C ILE A 500 -19.90 29.49 -56.71
N ALA A 501 -19.51 29.84 -57.92
CA ALA A 501 -19.23 28.85 -58.97
C ALA A 501 -18.04 27.96 -58.63
N ALA A 502 -16.96 28.52 -58.04
CA ALA A 502 -15.82 27.77 -57.56
C ALA A 502 -16.21 26.81 -56.43
N ALA A 503 -17.02 27.27 -55.49
CA ALA A 503 -17.53 26.45 -54.42
C ALA A 503 -18.47 25.32 -54.89
N ALA A 504 -19.32 25.60 -55.86
CA ALA A 504 -20.18 24.58 -56.48
C ALA A 504 -19.35 23.44 -57.13
N LYS A 505 -18.26 23.81 -57.79
CA LYS A 505 -17.34 22.84 -58.41
C LYS A 505 -16.57 22.03 -57.39
N ALA A 506 -16.13 22.66 -56.30
CA ALA A 506 -15.30 22.01 -55.27
C ALA A 506 -16.12 21.16 -54.30
N LEU A 507 -17.25 21.67 -53.82
CA LEU A 507 -18.08 21.07 -52.77
C LEU A 507 -19.22 20.19 -53.28
N GLY A 508 -19.61 20.40 -54.53
CA GLY A 508 -20.83 19.82 -55.10
C GLY A 508 -22.10 20.53 -54.66
N PRO A 509 -23.24 20.28 -55.37
CA PRO A 509 -24.48 21.06 -55.18
C PRO A 509 -25.08 20.89 -53.78
N VAL A 510 -24.98 19.69 -53.18
CA VAL A 510 -25.55 19.41 -51.87
C VAL A 510 -24.83 20.20 -50.77
N ASN A 511 -23.51 20.15 -50.76
CA ASN A 511 -22.71 20.84 -49.74
C ASN A 511 -22.77 22.37 -49.94
N LEU A 512 -22.79 22.85 -51.16
CA LEU A 512 -23.00 24.28 -51.43
C LEU A 512 -24.35 24.75 -50.90
N ALA A 513 -25.44 23.99 -51.12
CA ALA A 513 -26.76 24.31 -50.57
C ALA A 513 -26.73 24.35 -49.04
N MET A 514 -25.97 23.46 -48.39
CA MET A 514 -25.77 23.46 -46.94
C MET A 514 -24.96 24.69 -46.48
N VAL A 515 -23.92 25.10 -47.20
CA VAL A 515 -23.16 26.33 -46.89
C VAL A 515 -24.09 27.55 -46.92
N VAL A 516 -24.95 27.67 -47.93
CA VAL A 516 -25.93 28.77 -48.03
C VAL A 516 -26.96 28.69 -46.89
N LYS A 517 -27.50 27.51 -46.65
CA LYS A 517 -28.51 27.29 -45.60
C LYS A 517 -27.98 27.64 -44.20
N TYR A 518 -26.75 27.27 -43.89
CA TYR A 518 -26.15 27.44 -42.55
C TYR A 518 -25.11 28.57 -42.49
N GLN A 519 -25.16 29.53 -43.42
CA GLN A 519 -24.18 30.61 -43.51
C GLN A 519 -23.97 31.37 -42.19
N THR A 520 -25.05 31.71 -41.49
CA THR A 520 -25.02 32.41 -40.21
C THR A 520 -24.35 31.54 -39.14
N GLN A 521 -24.76 30.27 -38.99
CA GLN A 521 -24.22 29.33 -38.02
C GLN A 521 -22.74 29.05 -38.30
N LEU A 522 -22.36 28.88 -39.56
CA LEU A 522 -20.93 28.72 -39.93
C LEU A 522 -20.10 29.92 -39.49
N LYS A 523 -20.59 31.14 -39.74
CA LYS A 523 -19.90 32.39 -39.38
C LYS A 523 -19.81 32.62 -37.87
N THR A 524 -20.83 32.24 -37.10
CA THR A 524 -20.92 32.53 -35.67
C THR A 524 -20.49 31.38 -34.77
N LEU A 525 -20.70 30.13 -35.19
CA LEU A 525 -20.49 28.93 -34.37
C LEU A 525 -19.27 28.09 -34.81
N VAL A 526 -18.82 28.19 -36.07
CA VAL A 526 -17.78 27.33 -36.63
C VAL A 526 -16.49 28.09 -36.89
N VAL A 527 -16.56 29.19 -37.66
CA VAL A 527 -15.35 29.93 -38.09
C VAL A 527 -14.54 30.47 -36.90
N PRO A 528 -15.14 31.10 -35.87
CA PRO A 528 -14.39 31.62 -34.73
C PRO A 528 -13.68 30.53 -33.94
N TYR A 529 -14.18 29.30 -33.96
CA TYR A 529 -13.76 28.16 -33.15
C TYR A 529 -13.21 26.99 -34.00
N SER A 530 -12.73 27.29 -35.20
CA SER A 530 -12.31 26.27 -36.16
C SER A 530 -11.15 25.38 -35.62
N LYS A 531 -10.24 25.94 -34.84
CA LYS A 531 -9.12 25.19 -34.24
C LYS A 531 -9.60 24.21 -33.18
N GLU A 532 -10.48 24.68 -32.30
CA GLU A 532 -11.10 23.90 -31.23
C GLU A 532 -11.95 22.75 -31.80
N LEU A 533 -12.82 23.06 -32.76
CA LEU A 533 -13.68 22.07 -33.40
C LEU A 533 -12.88 21.02 -34.17
N ASN A 534 -11.81 21.44 -34.88
CA ASN A 534 -10.91 20.51 -35.56
C ASN A 534 -10.17 19.60 -34.55
N TYR A 535 -9.71 20.17 -33.42
CA TYR A 535 -9.10 19.38 -32.35
C TYR A 535 -10.08 18.36 -31.79
N LEU A 536 -11.32 18.76 -31.48
CA LEU A 536 -12.35 17.85 -30.98
C LEU A 536 -12.68 16.75 -32.00
N SER A 537 -12.79 17.10 -33.28
CA SER A 537 -13.03 16.14 -34.36
C SER A 537 -11.88 15.14 -34.52
N ALA A 538 -10.65 15.61 -34.50
CA ALA A 538 -9.46 14.77 -34.62
C ALA A 538 -9.29 13.80 -33.44
N ASN A 539 -9.76 14.17 -32.25
CA ASN A 539 -9.65 13.38 -31.02
C ASN A 539 -11.01 12.81 -30.55
N GLN A 540 -12.02 12.77 -31.42
CA GLN A 540 -13.38 12.41 -31.04
C GLN A 540 -13.50 11.02 -30.39
N ALA A 541 -12.79 10.02 -30.93
CA ALA A 541 -12.82 8.66 -30.39
C ALA A 541 -12.27 8.60 -28.95
N GLN A 542 -11.15 9.28 -28.71
CA GLN A 542 -10.50 9.34 -27.42
C GLN A 542 -11.32 10.14 -26.39
N LEU A 543 -11.89 11.27 -26.80
CA LEU A 543 -12.77 12.08 -25.94
C LEU A 543 -14.07 11.34 -25.62
N THR A 544 -14.63 10.60 -26.57
CA THR A 544 -15.80 9.73 -26.31
C THR A 544 -15.44 8.59 -25.35
N ALA A 545 -14.29 7.97 -25.53
CA ALA A 545 -13.79 6.94 -24.61
C ALA A 545 -13.57 7.51 -23.19
N LEU A 546 -13.04 8.74 -23.08
CA LEU A 546 -12.90 9.45 -21.81
C LEU A 546 -14.28 9.67 -21.15
N GLN A 547 -15.25 10.22 -21.86
CA GLN A 547 -16.60 10.49 -21.34
C GLN A 547 -17.29 9.20 -20.86
N ASN A 548 -17.17 8.11 -21.63
CA ASN A 548 -17.71 6.81 -21.25
C ASN A 548 -16.99 6.26 -20.02
N GLY A 549 -15.67 6.39 -19.95
CA GLY A 549 -14.86 5.99 -18.81
C GLY A 549 -15.26 6.75 -17.54
N VAL A 550 -15.42 8.08 -17.61
CA VAL A 550 -15.87 8.91 -16.48
C VAL A 550 -17.25 8.49 -15.97
N LYS A 551 -18.18 8.14 -16.87
CA LYS A 551 -19.52 7.65 -16.48
C LYS A 551 -19.50 6.25 -15.86
N GLN A 552 -18.59 5.38 -16.30
CA GLN A 552 -18.52 3.99 -15.84
C GLN A 552 -17.66 3.82 -14.58
N SER A 553 -16.60 4.61 -14.43
CA SER A 553 -15.64 4.52 -13.34
C SER A 553 -16.28 4.46 -11.95
N PRO A 554 -17.25 5.32 -11.59
CA PRO A 554 -17.88 5.26 -10.27
C PRO A 554 -18.52 3.90 -9.97
N LYS A 555 -19.24 3.33 -10.93
CA LYS A 555 -19.93 2.04 -10.78
C LYS A 555 -18.94 0.87 -10.69
N GLU A 556 -17.87 0.91 -11.45
CA GLU A 556 -16.83 -0.12 -11.41
C GLU A 556 -16.11 -0.13 -10.06
N TRP A 557 -15.78 1.04 -9.52
CA TRP A 557 -15.22 1.15 -8.17
C TRP A 557 -16.22 0.72 -7.10
N GLN A 558 -17.51 1.06 -7.23
CA GLN A 558 -18.55 0.55 -6.33
C GLN A 558 -18.64 -0.97 -6.35
N ASN A 559 -18.54 -1.61 -7.53
CA ASN A 559 -18.49 -3.07 -7.64
C ASN A 559 -17.31 -3.66 -6.88
N TRP A 560 -16.14 -3.01 -6.94
CA TRP A 560 -14.98 -3.44 -6.16
C TRP A 560 -15.20 -3.28 -4.65
N PHE A 561 -15.80 -2.18 -4.22
CA PHE A 561 -16.14 -1.99 -2.80
C PHE A 561 -17.17 -3.03 -2.31
N TRP A 562 -18.08 -3.50 -3.16
CA TRP A 562 -18.94 -4.63 -2.81
C TRP A 562 -18.15 -5.91 -2.55
N VAL A 563 -17.07 -6.18 -3.27
CA VAL A 563 -16.15 -7.31 -2.99
C VAL A 563 -15.51 -7.12 -1.60
N CYS A 564 -15.05 -5.90 -1.28
CA CYS A 564 -14.50 -5.60 0.04
C CYS A 564 -15.55 -5.77 1.15
N ILE A 565 -16.78 -5.29 0.95
CA ILE A 565 -17.89 -5.45 1.89
C ILE A 565 -18.21 -6.93 2.12
N ALA A 566 -18.26 -7.72 1.05
CA ALA A 566 -18.45 -9.17 1.18
C ALA A 566 -17.33 -9.82 2.01
N GLY A 567 -16.08 -9.40 1.80
CA GLY A 567 -14.96 -9.81 2.63
C GLY A 567 -15.13 -9.47 4.11
N MET A 568 -15.61 -8.24 4.41
CA MET A 568 -15.89 -7.82 5.78
C MET A 568 -17.04 -8.61 6.41
N VAL A 569 -18.08 -8.92 5.65
CA VAL A 569 -19.20 -9.77 6.11
C VAL A 569 -18.71 -11.19 6.42
N LEU A 570 -17.86 -11.76 5.55
CA LEU A 570 -17.26 -13.07 5.78
C LEU A 570 -16.29 -13.12 6.97
N PHE A 571 -15.73 -11.98 7.36
CA PHE A 571 -14.92 -11.89 8.58
C PHE A 571 -15.75 -12.06 9.85
N ILE A 572 -17.00 -11.56 9.91
CA ILE A 572 -17.84 -11.59 11.12
C ILE A 572 -17.94 -12.99 11.75
N PRO A 573 -18.28 -14.07 11.02
CA PRO A 573 -18.32 -15.41 11.61
C PRO A 573 -16.95 -15.88 12.09
N THR A 574 -15.85 -15.45 11.49
CA THR A 574 -14.50 -15.87 11.92
C THR A 574 -14.11 -15.26 13.27
N VAL A 575 -14.74 -14.15 13.70
CA VAL A 575 -14.57 -13.57 15.04
C VAL A 575 -14.91 -14.60 16.13
N PHE A 576 -15.87 -15.48 15.88
CA PHE A 576 -16.27 -16.52 16.81
C PHE A 576 -15.27 -17.68 16.91
N LEU A 577 -14.39 -17.85 15.94
CA LEU A 577 -13.25 -18.79 16.02
C LEU A 577 -12.24 -18.33 17.07
N ASN A 578 -12.12 -17.04 17.31
CA ASN A 578 -11.27 -16.49 18.35
C ASN A 578 -11.81 -16.84 19.75
N ARG A 579 -10.95 -17.36 20.63
CA ARG A 579 -11.33 -17.83 21.97
C ARG A 579 -11.40 -16.73 23.04
N GLY A 580 -11.36 -15.44 22.68
CA GLY A 580 -11.38 -14.30 23.58
C GLY A 580 -12.68 -14.17 24.38
N ARG A 581 -12.62 -13.51 25.54
CA ARG A 581 -13.78 -13.24 26.40
C ARG A 581 -14.59 -12.05 25.89
N TRP A 582 -15.89 -12.06 26.17
CA TRP A 582 -16.82 -10.96 25.88
C TRP A 582 -16.87 -9.92 27.00
N SER A 583 -16.66 -10.36 28.25
CA SER A 583 -16.79 -9.53 29.44
C SER A 583 -15.42 -9.18 30.02
N PRO A 584 -15.14 -7.88 30.28
CA PRO A 584 -13.89 -7.45 30.92
C PRO A 584 -13.69 -8.08 32.31
N LYS A 585 -14.78 -8.30 33.06
CA LYS A 585 -14.73 -8.93 34.40
C LYS A 585 -14.17 -10.36 34.30
N ARG A 586 -14.78 -11.19 33.43
CA ARG A 586 -14.29 -12.58 33.21
C ARG A 586 -12.88 -12.65 32.64
N ALA A 587 -12.53 -11.70 31.79
CA ALA A 587 -11.18 -11.63 31.23
C ALA A 587 -10.12 -11.37 32.31
N ARG A 588 -10.42 -10.47 33.29
CA ARG A 588 -9.53 -10.20 34.44
C ARG A 588 -9.43 -11.39 35.39
N GLU A 589 -10.54 -12.08 35.65
CA GLU A 589 -10.56 -13.29 36.47
C GLU A 589 -9.68 -14.41 35.86
N ASP A 590 -9.82 -14.64 34.53
CA ASP A 590 -9.01 -15.63 33.83
C ASP A 590 -7.52 -15.26 33.83
N GLN A 591 -7.18 -13.96 33.71
CA GLN A 591 -5.82 -13.49 33.77
C GLN A 591 -5.21 -13.71 35.16
N ALA A 592 -5.94 -13.31 36.19
CA ALA A 592 -5.48 -13.50 37.57
C ALA A 592 -5.22 -14.99 37.91
N LYS A 593 -6.11 -15.87 37.42
CA LYS A 593 -5.89 -17.32 37.55
C LYS A 593 -4.64 -17.80 36.82
N HIS A 594 -4.43 -17.35 35.57
CA HIS A 594 -3.24 -17.71 34.80
C HIS A 594 -1.96 -17.21 35.47
N ASP A 595 -1.94 -15.97 35.96
CA ASP A 595 -0.78 -15.38 36.65
C ASP A 595 -0.45 -16.17 37.94
N ALA A 596 -1.48 -16.63 38.66
CA ALA A 596 -1.30 -17.50 39.84
C ALA A 596 -0.74 -18.88 39.46
N ASP A 597 -1.21 -19.47 38.36
CA ASP A 597 -0.71 -20.76 37.86
C ASP A 597 0.76 -20.65 37.41
N VAL A 598 1.16 -19.57 36.71
CA VAL A 598 2.55 -19.30 36.33
C VAL A 598 3.43 -19.10 37.56
N ALA A 599 2.96 -18.35 38.56
CA ALA A 599 3.69 -18.13 39.79
C ALA A 599 3.94 -19.44 40.57
N ARG A 600 2.94 -20.34 40.58
CA ARG A 600 3.07 -21.68 41.21
C ARG A 600 4.15 -22.52 40.49
N GLU A 601 4.09 -22.61 39.15
CA GLU A 601 5.07 -23.39 38.37
C GLU A 601 6.49 -22.84 38.52
N LEU A 602 6.64 -21.51 38.59
CA LEU A 602 7.94 -20.90 38.88
C LEU A 602 8.44 -21.24 40.29
N GLY A 603 7.55 -21.24 41.30
CA GLY A 603 7.87 -21.63 42.69
C GLY A 603 8.31 -23.09 42.78
N GLU A 604 7.65 -24.00 42.10
CA GLU A 604 8.00 -25.43 42.04
C GLU A 604 9.37 -25.66 41.38
N LEU A 605 9.68 -24.90 40.29
CA LEU A 605 10.98 -24.99 39.62
C LEU A 605 12.14 -24.45 40.50
N VAL A 606 11.90 -23.41 41.28
CA VAL A 606 12.89 -22.85 42.20
C VAL A 606 13.09 -23.79 43.41
N GLY A 607 11.99 -24.35 43.94
CA GLY A 607 12.06 -25.32 45.04
C GLY A 607 12.66 -26.67 44.65
N ALA A 608 12.57 -27.08 43.41
CA ALA A 608 13.21 -28.30 42.89
C ALA A 608 14.71 -28.14 42.60
N LYS A 609 15.22 -26.90 42.56
CA LYS A 609 16.66 -26.59 42.41
C LYS A 609 17.37 -26.29 43.74
N ALA A 610 16.63 -26.08 44.84
CA ALA A 610 17.14 -25.96 46.20
C ALA A 610 17.16 -27.33 46.91
#